data_bb3cf2143a0a6838634ce58c25423871
#
_entry.id   bb3cf2143a0a6838634ce58c25423871
#
_cell.length_a   1.000
_cell.length_b   1.000
_cell.length_c   1.000
_cell.angle_alpha   90.00
_cell.angle_beta   90.00
_cell.angle_gamma   90.00
#
_symmetry.space_group_name_H-M   'P 1'
#
loop_
_entity.id
_entity.type
_entity.pdbx_description
1 polymer ?
#
loop_
_entity_poly.entity_id
_entity_poly.type
_entity_poly.pdbx_seq_one_letter_code
_entity_poly.pdbx_strand_id
1 'polypeptide(L)'
;VLLIPAWIMKYYILDLSPHNSLVRYLVGQGHTVYCISWRDPGADDRDLGMDDYIEQGVMAALDAVGRDRPETRIHATGYCLGGTLLSIAAAAMGRDGDDRLASVSLLAAQADFTEAGELSLFINDSQLALLEDMMWKAGVLKAEQMAGTFQLLKSNDLIWSRMLRDYMMGERSEPNDLMAWN
;
A
#
# COMPACT_ATOMS: atom_id res chain seq x y z
N VAL A 1 17.61 1.75 1.64
CA VAL A 1 16.36 1.39 0.93
C VAL A 1 15.21 2.13 1.56
N LEU A 2 14.35 2.76 0.76
CA LEU A 2 13.09 3.38 1.19
C LEU A 2 11.92 2.48 0.79
N LEU A 3 11.15 2.03 1.77
CA LEU A 3 9.92 1.25 1.57
C LEU A 3 8.70 2.19 1.59
N ILE A 4 7.86 2.06 0.57
CA ILE A 4 6.65 2.86 0.37
C ILE A 4 5.46 1.90 0.34
N PRO A 5 4.84 1.58 1.50
CA PRO A 5 3.64 0.77 1.56
C PRO A 5 2.42 1.56 1.06
N ALA A 6 1.33 0.87 0.76
CA ALA A 6 0.07 1.52 0.45
C ALA A 6 -0.45 2.32 1.66
N TRP A 7 -1.00 3.52 1.43
CA TRP A 7 -1.57 4.35 2.50
C TRP A 7 -2.86 3.79 3.10
N ILE A 8 -3.50 2.86 2.41
CA ILE A 8 -4.68 2.12 2.91
C ILE A 8 -4.33 0.97 3.85
N MET A 9 -3.04 0.72 4.07
CA MET A 9 -2.52 -0.37 4.87
C MET A 9 -1.62 0.15 5.99
N LYS A 10 -1.47 -0.64 7.05
CA LYS A 10 -0.46 -0.36 8.06
C LYS A 10 0.93 -0.65 7.50
N TYR A 11 1.90 0.21 7.81
CA TYR A 11 3.28 0.10 7.29
C TYR A 11 3.92 -1.26 7.59
N TYR A 12 3.56 -1.86 8.74
CA TYR A 12 4.12 -3.12 9.20
C TYR A 12 3.67 -4.37 8.42
N ILE A 13 2.84 -4.20 7.35
CA ILE A 13 2.56 -5.32 6.42
C ILE A 13 3.84 -5.92 5.84
N LEU A 14 4.91 -5.12 5.73
CA LEU A 14 6.23 -5.55 5.28
C LEU A 14 7.18 -5.96 6.42
N ASP A 15 6.66 -6.02 7.66
CA ASP A 15 7.42 -6.32 8.88
C ASP A 15 6.54 -7.02 9.93
N LEU A 16 5.85 -8.10 9.53
CA LEU A 16 4.82 -8.75 10.36
C LEU A 16 5.38 -9.58 11.50
N SER A 17 6.49 -10.26 11.27
CA SER A 17 7.12 -11.14 12.27
C SER A 17 8.60 -11.34 11.96
N PRO A 18 9.41 -11.88 12.91
CA PRO A 18 10.84 -12.09 12.70
C PRO A 18 11.21 -12.95 11.48
N HIS A 19 10.32 -13.84 11.05
CA HIS A 19 10.52 -14.71 9.89
C HIS A 19 9.78 -14.23 8.65
N ASN A 20 8.86 -13.27 8.81
CA ASN A 20 8.11 -12.64 7.73
C ASN A 20 8.29 -11.11 7.78
N SER A 21 9.51 -10.66 7.48
CA SER A 21 9.89 -9.27 7.52
C SER A 21 10.85 -8.95 6.37
N LEU A 22 10.37 -8.14 5.42
CA LEU A 22 11.22 -7.58 4.37
C LEU A 22 12.26 -6.62 4.97
N VAL A 23 11.87 -5.86 5.99
CA VAL A 23 12.77 -4.94 6.71
C VAL A 23 13.95 -5.71 7.28
N ARG A 24 13.69 -6.77 8.06
CA ARG A 24 14.73 -7.60 8.66
C ARG A 24 15.63 -8.26 7.61
N TYR A 25 15.03 -8.76 6.53
CA TYR A 25 15.79 -9.35 5.44
C TYR A 25 16.76 -8.34 4.83
N LEU A 26 16.29 -7.15 4.48
CA LEU A 26 17.13 -6.11 3.88
C LEU A 26 18.23 -5.62 4.84
N VAL A 27 17.91 -5.45 6.13
CA VAL A 27 18.92 -5.10 7.15
C VAL A 27 19.95 -6.20 7.27
N GLY A 28 19.54 -7.47 7.23
CA GLY A 28 20.46 -8.62 7.23
C GLY A 28 21.38 -8.67 5.99
N GLN A 29 20.96 -8.06 4.87
CA GLN A 29 21.78 -7.89 3.66
C GLN A 29 22.69 -6.64 3.71
N GLY A 30 22.73 -5.93 4.84
CA GLY A 30 23.58 -4.75 5.03
C GLY A 30 22.98 -3.43 4.58
N HIS A 31 21.69 -3.39 4.27
CA HIS A 31 21.01 -2.15 3.90
C HIS A 31 20.52 -1.37 5.13
N THR A 32 20.62 -0.04 5.07
CA THR A 32 19.81 0.84 5.93
C THR A 32 18.41 0.93 5.34
N VAL A 33 17.38 0.68 6.15
CA VAL A 33 15.98 0.62 5.69
C VAL A 33 15.19 1.72 6.36
N TYR A 34 14.46 2.48 5.55
CA TYR A 34 13.47 3.47 5.95
C TYR A 34 12.11 2.99 5.44
N CYS A 35 11.05 3.25 6.19
CA CYS A 35 9.70 2.89 5.80
C CYS A 35 8.76 4.06 6.07
N ILE A 36 7.92 4.40 5.10
CA ILE A 36 6.88 5.41 5.31
C ILE A 36 5.80 4.80 6.21
N SER A 37 5.50 5.47 7.32
CA SER A 37 4.31 5.21 8.13
C SER A 37 3.27 6.28 7.81
N TRP A 38 2.27 5.90 7.04
CA TRP A 38 1.19 6.82 6.68
C TRP A 38 0.34 7.15 7.92
N ARG A 39 -0.02 8.41 8.05
CA ARG A 39 -1.01 8.84 9.04
C ARG A 39 -2.40 8.42 8.57
N ASP A 40 -3.23 7.91 9.49
CA ASP A 40 -4.63 7.66 9.18
C ASP A 40 -5.34 9.00 8.92
N PRO A 41 -6.00 9.17 7.76
CA PRO A 41 -6.68 10.42 7.43
C PRO A 41 -7.94 10.62 8.28
N GLY A 42 -8.22 11.86 8.61
CA GLY A 42 -9.45 12.29 9.30
C GLY A 42 -10.31 13.20 8.42
N ALA A 43 -11.39 13.72 9.00
CA ALA A 43 -12.31 14.61 8.28
C ALA A 43 -11.63 15.89 7.72
N ASP A 44 -10.59 16.36 8.39
CA ASP A 44 -9.82 17.53 7.97
C ASP A 44 -8.93 17.26 6.74
N ASP A 45 -8.69 15.99 6.43
CA ASP A 45 -7.84 15.57 5.32
C ASP A 45 -8.65 15.28 4.03
N ARG A 46 -9.95 15.61 4.01
CA ARG A 46 -10.89 15.27 2.93
C ARG A 46 -10.49 15.80 1.56
N ASP A 47 -9.75 16.88 1.51
CA ASP A 47 -9.32 17.56 0.28
C ASP A 47 -7.91 17.13 -0.17
N LEU A 48 -7.25 16.21 0.57
CA LEU A 48 -5.95 15.67 0.17
C LEU A 48 -6.08 14.76 -1.04
N GLY A 49 -5.38 15.12 -2.10
CA GLY A 49 -5.32 14.40 -3.35
C GLY A 49 -4.03 13.59 -3.53
N MET A 50 -3.89 13.00 -4.71
CA MET A 50 -2.71 12.20 -5.06
C MET A 50 -1.41 13.03 -5.01
N ASP A 51 -1.48 14.31 -5.39
CA ASP A 51 -0.32 15.23 -5.37
C ASP A 51 0.19 15.44 -3.95
N ASP A 52 -0.73 15.56 -2.97
CA ASP A 52 -0.36 15.67 -1.56
C ASP A 52 0.36 14.43 -1.04
N TYR A 53 -0.09 13.24 -1.43
CA TYR A 53 0.58 11.98 -1.09
C TYR A 53 1.97 11.89 -1.71
N ILE A 54 2.17 12.43 -2.92
CA ILE A 54 3.49 12.51 -3.54
C ILE A 54 4.37 13.49 -2.77
N GLU A 55 3.91 14.73 -2.57
CA GLU A 55 4.73 15.78 -1.96
C GLU A 55 5.00 15.55 -0.49
N GLN A 56 3.93 15.35 0.30
CA GLN A 56 4.01 15.21 1.77
C GLN A 56 4.44 13.80 2.21
N GLY A 57 4.30 12.81 1.32
CA GLY A 57 4.70 11.42 1.57
C GLY A 57 6.04 11.08 0.93
N VAL A 58 6.04 10.81 -0.39
CA VAL A 58 7.22 10.26 -1.07
C VAL A 58 8.38 11.26 -1.10
N MET A 59 8.13 12.50 -1.55
CA MET A 59 9.18 13.51 -1.66
C MET A 59 9.71 13.91 -0.29
N ALA A 60 8.84 14.09 0.69
CA ALA A 60 9.24 14.37 2.08
C ALA A 60 10.09 13.24 2.68
N ALA A 61 9.76 11.98 2.37
CA ALA A 61 10.56 10.82 2.80
C ALA A 61 11.94 10.80 2.13
N LEU A 62 12.01 11.08 0.82
CA LEU A 62 13.29 11.21 0.10
C LEU A 62 14.15 12.32 0.68
N ASP A 63 13.56 13.46 1.03
CA ASP A 63 14.26 14.56 1.70
C ASP A 63 14.76 14.17 3.08
N ALA A 64 13.96 13.44 3.85
CA ALA A 64 14.36 12.96 5.17
C ALA A 64 15.55 11.97 5.08
N VAL A 65 15.48 11.03 4.14
CA VAL A 65 16.58 10.09 3.88
C VAL A 65 17.83 10.83 3.40
N GLY A 66 17.67 11.81 2.49
CA GLY A 66 18.78 12.63 1.99
C GLY A 66 19.48 13.44 3.09
N ARG A 67 18.73 13.93 4.08
CA ARG A 67 19.31 14.61 5.26
C ARG A 67 20.09 13.66 6.15
N ASP A 68 19.62 12.42 6.33
CA ASP A 68 20.30 11.42 7.17
C ASP A 68 21.49 10.78 6.44
N ARG A 69 21.41 10.64 5.13
CA ARG A 69 22.41 10.00 4.27
C ARG A 69 22.75 10.88 3.08
N PRO A 70 23.48 12.00 3.29
CA PRO A 70 23.89 12.89 2.20
C PRO A 70 24.67 12.13 1.13
N GLU A 71 24.50 12.53 -0.12
CA GLU A 71 25.23 11.98 -1.28
C GLU A 71 24.95 10.50 -1.59
N THR A 72 23.97 9.87 -0.91
CA THR A 72 23.60 8.47 -1.16
C THR A 72 22.36 8.42 -2.04
N ARG A 73 22.45 7.79 -3.20
CA ARG A 73 21.27 7.51 -4.03
C ARG A 73 20.41 6.43 -3.37
N ILE A 74 19.10 6.59 -3.50
CA ILE A 74 18.10 5.82 -2.76
C ILE A 74 17.53 4.70 -3.64
N HIS A 75 17.56 3.47 -3.15
CA HIS A 75 16.78 2.37 -3.70
C HIS A 75 15.36 2.45 -3.12
N ALA A 76 14.35 2.75 -3.93
CA ALA A 76 12.96 2.83 -3.48
C ALA A 76 12.18 1.57 -3.87
N THR A 77 11.37 1.07 -2.93
CA THR A 77 10.52 -0.10 -3.16
C THR A 77 9.09 0.26 -2.79
N GLY A 78 8.19 0.24 -3.77
CA GLY A 78 6.77 0.51 -3.58
C GLY A 78 5.95 -0.78 -3.56
N TYR A 79 5.06 -0.91 -2.60
CA TYR A 79 4.16 -2.05 -2.46
C TYR A 79 2.71 -1.64 -2.71
N CYS A 80 2.02 -2.38 -3.59
CA CYS A 80 0.62 -2.15 -3.95
C CYS A 80 0.40 -0.70 -4.43
N LEU A 81 -0.55 0.05 -3.87
CA LEU A 81 -0.77 1.48 -4.18
C LEU A 81 0.45 2.36 -3.88
N GLY A 82 1.29 1.98 -2.91
CA GLY A 82 2.56 2.65 -2.68
C GLY A 82 3.52 2.52 -3.86
N GLY A 83 3.45 1.42 -4.60
CA GLY A 83 4.19 1.24 -5.85
C GLY A 83 3.62 2.07 -7.00
N THR A 84 2.30 2.19 -7.08
CA THR A 84 1.64 3.11 -8.02
C THR A 84 2.09 4.55 -7.77
N LEU A 85 2.05 4.99 -6.51
CA LEU A 85 2.49 6.33 -6.10
C LEU A 85 3.98 6.56 -6.42
N LEU A 86 4.83 5.57 -6.11
CA LEU A 86 6.27 5.62 -6.44
C LEU A 86 6.50 5.71 -7.95
N SER A 87 5.70 5.03 -8.77
CA SER A 87 5.82 5.10 -10.23
C SER A 87 5.54 6.52 -10.75
N ILE A 88 4.51 7.17 -10.20
CA ILE A 88 4.16 8.55 -10.54
C ILE A 88 5.28 9.50 -10.10
N ALA A 89 5.73 9.37 -8.85
CA ALA A 89 6.82 10.19 -8.30
C ALA A 89 8.12 10.02 -9.11
N ALA A 90 8.51 8.78 -9.43
CA ALA A 90 9.71 8.51 -10.21
C ALA A 90 9.62 9.08 -11.64
N ALA A 91 8.45 9.04 -12.27
CA ALA A 91 8.23 9.66 -13.58
C ALA A 91 8.36 11.19 -13.52
N ALA A 92 7.79 11.82 -12.48
CA ALA A 92 7.93 13.25 -12.25
C ALA A 92 9.38 13.65 -11.97
N MET A 93 10.08 12.91 -11.10
CA MET A 93 11.51 13.11 -10.82
C MET A 93 12.36 13.00 -12.10
N GLY A 94 12.10 11.97 -12.93
CA GLY A 94 12.81 11.79 -14.20
C GLY A 94 12.58 12.95 -15.18
N ARG A 95 11.35 13.47 -15.26
CA ARG A 95 11.01 14.66 -16.05
C ARG A 95 11.77 15.90 -15.56
N ASP A 96 11.86 16.06 -14.25
CA ASP A 96 12.38 17.27 -13.61
C ASP A 96 13.91 17.19 -13.35
N GLY A 97 14.55 16.07 -13.74
CA GLY A 97 15.99 15.86 -13.60
C GLY A 97 16.45 15.55 -12.18
N ASP A 98 15.55 15.09 -11.31
CA ASP A 98 15.87 14.65 -9.95
C ASP A 98 16.43 13.22 -9.99
N ASP A 99 17.71 13.07 -9.68
CA ASP A 99 18.46 11.81 -9.79
C ASP A 99 18.70 11.10 -8.44
N ARG A 100 17.98 11.50 -7.39
CA ARG A 100 18.12 10.91 -6.04
C ARG A 100 17.82 9.41 -5.99
N LEU A 101 17.01 8.88 -6.91
CA LEU A 101 16.71 7.45 -7.00
C LEU A 101 17.82 6.69 -7.72
N ALA A 102 18.34 5.63 -7.09
CA ALA A 102 19.26 4.67 -7.70
C ALA A 102 18.51 3.57 -8.47
N SER A 103 17.39 3.12 -7.90
CA SER A 103 16.51 2.13 -8.52
C SER A 103 15.09 2.23 -7.96
N VAL A 104 14.14 1.72 -8.73
CA VAL A 104 12.74 1.55 -8.35
C VAL A 104 12.39 0.07 -8.44
N SER A 105 11.85 -0.48 -7.35
CA SER A 105 11.29 -1.83 -7.31
C SER A 105 9.79 -1.74 -7.03
N LEU A 106 9.00 -2.44 -7.83
CA LEU A 106 7.54 -2.42 -7.73
C LEU A 106 7.04 -3.82 -7.37
N LEU A 107 6.39 -3.94 -6.21
CA LEU A 107 5.84 -5.19 -5.70
C LEU A 107 4.32 -5.11 -5.73
N ALA A 108 3.66 -5.99 -6.49
CA ALA A 108 2.21 -6.01 -6.65
C ALA A 108 1.61 -4.61 -6.93
N ALA A 109 2.32 -3.80 -7.71
CA ALA A 109 1.92 -2.46 -8.09
C ALA A 109 1.33 -2.43 -9.50
N GLN A 110 0.40 -1.54 -9.72
CA GLN A 110 -0.23 -1.34 -11.02
C GLN A 110 -0.04 0.13 -11.45
N ALA A 111 0.53 0.34 -12.61
CA ALA A 111 0.75 1.66 -13.20
C ALA A 111 -0.25 1.98 -14.34
N ASP A 112 -0.83 0.93 -14.94
CA ASP A 112 -1.86 1.03 -15.98
C ASP A 112 -3.14 0.33 -15.47
N PHE A 113 -4.24 1.07 -15.42
CA PHE A 113 -5.53 0.61 -14.92
C PHE A 113 -6.57 0.36 -16.04
N THR A 114 -6.15 0.33 -17.31
CA THR A 114 -7.05 0.05 -18.45
C THR A 114 -7.66 -1.33 -18.35
N GLU A 115 -6.93 -2.29 -17.77
CA GLU A 115 -7.42 -3.64 -17.48
C GLU A 115 -7.28 -3.92 -15.97
N ALA A 116 -8.16 -3.32 -15.16
CA ALA A 116 -8.10 -3.40 -13.70
C ALA A 116 -8.52 -4.77 -13.11
N GLY A 117 -8.75 -5.78 -13.95
CA GLY A 117 -9.16 -7.11 -13.52
C GLY A 117 -10.52 -7.08 -12.82
N GLU A 118 -10.64 -7.82 -11.72
CA GLU A 118 -11.90 -7.90 -10.95
C GLU A 118 -12.32 -6.55 -10.36
N LEU A 119 -11.41 -5.60 -10.18
CA LEU A 119 -11.73 -4.25 -9.72
C LEU A 119 -12.64 -3.51 -10.71
N SER A 120 -12.57 -3.83 -12.00
CA SER A 120 -13.44 -3.23 -13.02
C SER A 120 -14.93 -3.47 -12.75
N LEU A 121 -15.28 -4.55 -12.02
CA LEU A 121 -16.67 -4.84 -11.61
C LEU A 121 -17.22 -3.82 -10.63
N PHE A 122 -16.35 -3.11 -9.91
CA PHE A 122 -16.71 -2.11 -8.90
C PHE A 122 -16.54 -0.67 -9.40
N ILE A 123 -16.00 -0.47 -10.61
CA ILE A 123 -15.81 0.86 -11.19
C ILE A 123 -16.97 1.16 -12.15
N ASN A 124 -18.06 1.63 -11.58
CA ASN A 124 -19.21 2.16 -12.34
C ASN A 124 -19.82 3.36 -11.61
N ASP A 125 -20.56 4.19 -12.36
CA ASP A 125 -21.09 5.46 -11.86
C ASP A 125 -21.94 5.30 -10.59
N SER A 126 -22.73 4.23 -10.49
CA SER A 126 -23.59 3.99 -9.32
C SER A 126 -22.78 3.67 -8.06
N GLN A 127 -21.71 2.91 -8.21
CA GLN A 127 -20.84 2.54 -7.08
C GLN A 127 -19.94 3.70 -6.69
N LEU A 128 -19.44 4.47 -7.65
CA LEU A 128 -18.70 5.70 -7.37
C LEU A 128 -19.57 6.69 -6.61
N ALA A 129 -20.80 6.95 -7.06
CA ALA A 129 -21.76 7.80 -6.36
C ALA A 129 -22.07 7.31 -4.93
N LEU A 130 -22.20 5.99 -4.74
CA LEU A 130 -22.39 5.40 -3.41
C LEU A 130 -21.20 5.66 -2.50
N LEU A 131 -19.97 5.47 -3.01
CA LEU A 131 -18.73 5.73 -2.25
C LEU A 131 -18.62 7.23 -1.91
N GLU A 132 -18.91 8.12 -2.84
CA GLU A 132 -18.94 9.56 -2.61
C GLU A 132 -19.95 9.94 -1.53
N ASP A 133 -21.16 9.40 -1.57
CA ASP A 133 -22.19 9.63 -0.54
C ASP A 133 -21.74 9.12 0.84
N MET A 134 -21.10 7.95 0.89
CA MET A 134 -20.59 7.39 2.14
C MET A 134 -19.46 8.25 2.74
N MET A 135 -18.59 8.77 1.90
CA MET A 135 -17.46 9.62 2.30
C MET A 135 -17.88 11.06 2.58
N TRP A 136 -18.99 11.53 2.01
CA TRP A 136 -19.40 12.93 2.08
C TRP A 136 -19.45 13.50 3.50
N LYS A 137 -19.99 12.73 4.45
CA LYS A 137 -20.10 13.16 5.86
C LYS A 137 -18.84 12.92 6.66
N ALA A 138 -18.14 11.82 6.39
CA ALA A 138 -16.97 11.41 7.15
C ALA A 138 -15.67 12.08 6.64
N GLY A 139 -15.67 12.55 5.39
CA GLY A 139 -14.49 13.08 4.71
C GLY A 139 -13.52 12.00 4.21
N VAL A 140 -13.67 10.77 4.67
CA VAL A 140 -12.76 9.65 4.40
C VAL A 140 -13.54 8.33 4.28
N LEU A 141 -12.96 7.36 3.60
CA LEU A 141 -13.43 5.97 3.62
C LEU A 141 -12.81 5.27 4.85
N LYS A 142 -13.66 4.76 5.75
CA LYS A 142 -13.21 4.13 6.99
C LYS A 142 -12.65 2.73 6.76
N ALA A 143 -11.78 2.27 7.67
CA ALA A 143 -11.13 0.97 7.60
C ALA A 143 -12.12 -0.20 7.50
N GLU A 144 -13.24 -0.15 8.24
CA GLU A 144 -14.28 -1.19 8.22
C GLU A 144 -14.96 -1.31 6.84
N GLN A 145 -15.13 -0.17 6.15
CA GLN A 145 -15.72 -0.14 4.81
C GLN A 145 -14.74 -0.73 3.78
N MET A 146 -13.46 -0.42 3.90
CA MET A 146 -12.40 -1.01 3.09
C MET A 146 -12.27 -2.51 3.32
N ALA A 147 -12.27 -2.96 4.59
CA ALA A 147 -12.20 -4.37 4.94
C ALA A 147 -13.34 -5.19 4.30
N GLY A 148 -14.56 -4.67 4.32
CA GLY A 148 -15.71 -5.29 3.64
C GLY A 148 -15.48 -5.47 2.14
N THR A 149 -14.92 -4.50 1.47
CA THR A 149 -14.58 -4.58 0.04
C THR A 149 -13.53 -5.66 -0.24
N PHE A 150 -12.46 -5.71 0.56
CA PHE A 150 -11.43 -6.75 0.43
C PHE A 150 -11.96 -8.16 0.72
N GLN A 151 -12.85 -8.31 1.69
CA GLN A 151 -13.51 -9.59 1.98
C GLN A 151 -14.37 -10.07 0.80
N LEU A 152 -15.08 -9.18 0.12
CA LEU A 152 -15.86 -9.51 -1.06
C LEU A 152 -14.96 -9.95 -2.23
N LEU A 153 -13.89 -9.21 -2.51
CA LEU A 153 -12.92 -9.54 -3.57
C LEU A 153 -12.20 -10.86 -3.33
N LYS A 154 -11.95 -11.22 -2.10
CA LYS A 154 -11.26 -12.46 -1.68
C LYS A 154 -12.18 -13.46 -1.01
N SER A 155 -13.50 -13.35 -1.19
CA SER A 155 -14.49 -14.20 -0.53
C SER A 155 -14.26 -15.68 -0.79
N ASN A 156 -13.81 -16.06 -1.98
CA ASN A 156 -13.51 -17.45 -2.30
C ASN A 156 -12.38 -18.00 -1.42
N ASP A 157 -11.30 -17.27 -1.27
CA ASP A 157 -10.12 -17.71 -0.52
C ASP A 157 -10.30 -17.57 1.00
N LEU A 158 -10.92 -16.46 1.45
CA LEU A 158 -11.06 -16.14 2.86
C LEU A 158 -12.25 -16.84 3.53
N ILE A 159 -13.33 -17.08 2.80
CA ILE A 159 -14.58 -17.62 3.35
C ILE A 159 -14.81 -19.05 2.84
N TRP A 160 -14.98 -19.21 1.54
CA TRP A 160 -15.44 -20.49 0.98
C TRP A 160 -14.40 -21.61 1.04
N SER A 161 -13.18 -21.34 0.61
CA SER A 161 -12.10 -22.35 0.64
C SER A 161 -11.74 -22.73 2.08
N ARG A 162 -11.86 -21.79 3.01
CA ARG A 162 -11.62 -22.05 4.43
C ARG A 162 -12.76 -22.86 5.05
N MET A 163 -14.01 -22.47 4.79
CA MET A 163 -15.17 -23.22 5.28
C MET A 163 -15.13 -24.69 4.78
N LEU A 164 -14.75 -24.90 3.52
CA LEU A 164 -14.60 -26.24 2.96
C LEU A 164 -13.50 -27.03 3.67
N ARG A 165 -12.32 -26.45 3.83
CA ARG A 165 -11.17 -27.13 4.46
C ARG A 165 -11.38 -27.33 5.97
N ASP A 166 -11.68 -26.27 6.69
CA ASP A 166 -11.76 -26.34 8.16
C ASP A 166 -12.99 -27.09 8.65
N TYR A 167 -14.18 -26.86 8.05
CA TYR A 167 -15.43 -27.48 8.48
C TYR A 167 -15.74 -28.81 7.80
N MET A 168 -15.52 -28.92 6.47
CA MET A 168 -15.94 -30.12 5.75
C MET A 168 -14.83 -31.17 5.68
N MET A 169 -13.56 -30.76 5.60
CA MET A 169 -12.42 -31.67 5.53
C MET A 169 -11.71 -31.86 6.86
N GLY A 170 -12.03 -31.04 7.88
CA GLY A 170 -11.42 -31.14 9.21
C GLY A 170 -9.94 -30.73 9.24
N GLU A 171 -9.46 -30.07 8.20
CA GLU A 171 -8.10 -29.56 8.11
C GLU A 171 -8.02 -28.23 8.86
N ARG A 172 -7.31 -28.20 9.98
CA ARG A 172 -7.02 -26.92 10.66
C ARG A 172 -5.97 -26.16 9.87
N SER A 173 -6.41 -25.19 9.11
CA SER A 173 -5.50 -24.23 8.48
C SER A 173 -4.81 -23.41 9.56
N GLU A 174 -3.48 -23.29 9.51
CA GLU A 174 -2.78 -22.32 10.36
C GLU A 174 -3.27 -20.90 10.01
N PRO A 175 -3.39 -20.00 11.01
CA PRO A 175 -3.70 -18.60 10.74
C PRO A 175 -2.67 -18.03 9.77
N ASN A 176 -3.12 -17.53 8.64
CA ASN A 176 -2.21 -16.86 7.73
C ASN A 176 -1.93 -15.42 8.24
N ASP A 177 -0.82 -14.84 7.77
CA ASP A 177 -0.37 -13.51 8.21
C ASP A 177 -1.39 -12.41 7.92
N LEU A 178 -2.23 -12.56 6.87
CA LEU A 178 -3.34 -11.66 6.57
C LEU A 178 -4.41 -11.65 7.67
N MET A 179 -4.61 -12.76 8.38
CA MET A 179 -5.56 -12.84 9.48
C MET A 179 -4.99 -12.24 10.78
N ALA A 180 -3.68 -12.28 10.94
CA ALA A 180 -3.00 -11.62 12.06
C ALA A 180 -2.90 -10.10 11.84
N TRP A 181 -2.96 -9.68 10.57
CA TRP A 181 -2.88 -8.28 10.18
C TRP A 181 -4.23 -7.56 10.25
N ASN A 182 -5.35 -8.25 10.13
CA ASN A 182 -6.71 -7.72 10.16
C ASN A 182 -7.19 -7.65 11.62
#